data_d4ada85c6d0ba455f092237c69b99d41
#
_entry.id   d4ada85c6d0ba455f092237c69b99d41
#
_cell.length_a   1.000
_cell.length_b   1.000
_cell.length_c   1.000
_cell.angle_alpha   90.00
_cell.angle_beta   90.00
_cell.angle_gamma   90.00
#
_symmetry.space_group_name_H-M   'P 1'
#
loop_
_entity.id
_entity.type
_entity.pdbx_description
1 polymer ?
#
loop_
_entity_poly.entity_id
_entity_poly.type
_entity_poly.pdbx_seq_one_letter_code
_entity_poly.pdbx_strand_id
1 'polypeptide(L)'
;MKRLLTFLGLALAGIAAFAQALPPPEIAARQYLLVDMNAGQVLSERGADAPVDPVSLTKLMTAWLVFSALKEHKLALDQKLPVSARAFAERKGGGSLMFIDTAMTPTVDDLLQGLIVDSGNDAAVALAEGVGGGVDGFVAMMNRQAQAWGLKNTTFRNASGFTEPGHRSSPRDLAAIAQHILRDFPEYAHYYAQRDFKFNNLRQDNHNALLRRDPSVDGMQTGFSDAAGYSLLASAQRDFPNGKRRLLAIVMGAGAREARADEAQKLLNWGYTAFDDVRLVEAGKPVGAPVAVWKGTQAKVGLGSAEAVYVAVPKGDGDRLKTTVERTDPLVAPLAKGQRVGSLMVSTAAGAVIATIPLIVLEDVPQAGLFGRAWDAIRLWIK
;
A
#
# COMPACT_ATOMS: atom_id res chain seq x y z
N MET A 1 -56.54 -6.86 57.90
CA MET A 1 -56.33 -6.15 56.62
C MET A 1 -54.84 -5.96 56.45
N LYS A 2 -54.19 -6.87 55.75
CA LYS A 2 -52.72 -6.77 55.37
C LYS A 2 -52.62 -6.34 53.94
N ARG A 3 -52.01 -5.14 53.71
CA ARG A 3 -51.72 -4.62 52.34
C ARG A 3 -50.43 -5.25 51.87
N LEU A 4 -50.50 -6.03 50.80
CA LEU A 4 -49.35 -6.55 50.03
C LEU A 4 -48.86 -5.42 49.06
N LEU A 5 -47.67 -4.93 49.24
CA LEU A 5 -46.99 -4.07 48.33
C LEU A 5 -46.13 -4.91 47.32
N THR A 6 -46.61 -5.01 46.12
CA THR A 6 -45.89 -5.66 45.01
C THR A 6 -44.88 -4.66 44.40
N PHE A 7 -43.58 -4.90 44.59
CA PHE A 7 -42.51 -4.18 43.90
C PHE A 7 -42.37 -4.75 42.51
N LEU A 8 -42.70 -3.96 41.50
CA LEU A 8 -42.46 -4.26 40.10
C LEU A 8 -41.04 -3.76 39.77
N GLY A 9 -40.06 -4.66 39.74
CA GLY A 9 -38.69 -4.38 39.31
C GLY A 9 -38.64 -4.23 37.80
N LEU A 10 -38.44 -3.00 37.29
CA LEU A 10 -38.17 -2.73 35.88
C LEU A 10 -36.71 -3.13 35.58
N ALA A 11 -36.53 -4.29 34.96
CA ALA A 11 -35.23 -4.67 34.41
C ALA A 11 -34.98 -3.85 33.12
N LEU A 12 -34.18 -2.79 33.20
CA LEU A 12 -33.60 -2.14 32.03
C LEU A 12 -32.57 -3.10 31.39
N ALA A 13 -33.03 -3.84 30.39
CA ALA A 13 -32.12 -4.52 29.48
C ALA A 13 -31.41 -3.44 28.65
N GLY A 14 -30.16 -3.13 29.01
CA GLY A 14 -29.30 -2.28 28.22
C GLY A 14 -29.07 -2.96 26.89
N ILE A 15 -29.71 -2.46 25.82
CA ILE A 15 -29.39 -2.81 24.45
C ILE A 15 -28.00 -2.24 24.21
N ALA A 16 -26.98 -3.10 24.26
CA ALA A 16 -25.66 -2.76 23.77
C ALA A 16 -25.80 -2.45 22.25
N ALA A 17 -25.86 -1.18 21.89
CA ALA A 17 -25.79 -0.75 20.51
C ALA A 17 -24.40 -1.15 19.99
N PHE A 18 -24.34 -2.26 19.28
CA PHE A 18 -23.18 -2.56 18.45
C PHE A 18 -23.06 -1.40 17.47
N ALA A 19 -21.94 -0.67 17.48
CA ALA A 19 -21.63 0.30 16.47
C ALA A 19 -21.62 -0.46 15.13
N GLN A 20 -22.69 -0.28 14.36
CA GLN A 20 -22.79 -0.91 13.05
C GLN A 20 -21.81 -0.17 12.14
N ALA A 21 -20.83 -0.90 11.58
CA ALA A 21 -19.89 -0.30 10.64
C ALA A 21 -20.67 0.47 9.56
N LEU A 22 -20.26 1.70 9.28
CA LEU A 22 -20.87 2.49 8.22
C LEU A 22 -20.77 1.69 6.91
N PRO A 23 -21.91 1.43 6.22
CA PRO A 23 -21.86 0.67 4.97
C PRO A 23 -21.00 1.40 3.95
N PRO A 24 -20.29 0.66 3.06
CA PRO A 24 -19.53 1.29 1.99
C PRO A 24 -20.46 2.09 1.08
N PRO A 25 -19.99 3.24 0.57
CA PRO A 25 -20.79 4.05 -0.35
C PRO A 25 -21.03 3.29 -1.65
N GLU A 26 -22.12 3.61 -2.32
CA GLU A 26 -22.32 3.18 -3.70
C GLU A 26 -21.32 3.90 -4.61
N ILE A 27 -20.54 3.12 -5.37
CA ILE A 27 -19.49 3.59 -6.29
C ILE A 27 -19.93 3.36 -7.72
N ALA A 28 -20.09 4.45 -8.49
CA ALA A 28 -20.50 4.44 -9.89
C ALA A 28 -19.29 4.19 -10.83
N ALA A 29 -18.69 3.00 -10.70
CA ALA A 29 -17.59 2.53 -11.51
C ALA A 29 -17.74 1.01 -11.75
N ARG A 30 -17.03 0.44 -12.73
CA ARG A 30 -17.09 -1.01 -12.97
C ARG A 30 -16.39 -1.78 -11.86
N GLN A 31 -15.17 -1.37 -11.49
CA GLN A 31 -14.38 -1.95 -10.42
C GLN A 31 -13.86 -0.86 -9.49
N TYR A 32 -13.66 -1.22 -8.24
CA TYR A 32 -12.99 -0.35 -7.27
C TYR A 32 -12.28 -1.17 -6.18
N LEU A 33 -11.32 -0.53 -5.55
CA LEU A 33 -10.59 -1.07 -4.41
C LEU A 33 -10.17 0.08 -3.49
N LEU A 34 -10.37 -0.09 -2.19
CA LEU A 34 -9.84 0.79 -1.15
C LEU A 34 -8.93 -0.01 -0.24
N VAL A 35 -7.67 0.42 -0.11
CA VAL A 35 -6.65 -0.22 0.72
C VAL A 35 -6.15 0.75 1.77
N ASP A 36 -6.08 0.28 3.01
CA ASP A 36 -5.31 0.92 4.07
C ASP A 36 -3.86 0.43 4.01
N MET A 37 -2.94 1.34 3.72
CA MET A 37 -1.52 0.98 3.58
C MET A 37 -0.84 0.72 4.93
N ASN A 38 -1.28 1.38 6.01
CA ASN A 38 -0.71 1.19 7.33
C ASN A 38 -1.04 -0.20 7.87
N ALA A 39 -2.31 -0.58 7.74
CA ALA A 39 -2.81 -1.88 8.19
C ALA A 39 -2.56 -3.01 7.17
N GLY A 40 -2.24 -2.68 5.91
CA GLY A 40 -2.16 -3.67 4.83
C GLY A 40 -3.50 -4.33 4.52
N GLN A 41 -4.63 -3.67 4.81
CA GLN A 41 -5.97 -4.25 4.72
C GLN A 41 -6.80 -3.64 3.59
N VAL A 42 -7.58 -4.49 2.94
CA VAL A 42 -8.64 -4.05 2.02
C VAL A 42 -9.85 -3.64 2.86
N LEU A 43 -10.28 -2.39 2.71
CA LEU A 43 -11.45 -1.86 3.43
C LEU A 43 -12.75 -2.06 2.66
N SER A 44 -12.70 -1.97 1.34
CA SER A 44 -13.84 -2.23 0.44
C SER A 44 -13.36 -2.52 -0.97
N GLU A 45 -14.07 -3.39 -1.67
CA GLU A 45 -13.73 -3.75 -3.05
C GLU A 45 -14.95 -4.23 -3.86
N ARG A 46 -14.84 -4.06 -5.17
CA ARG A 46 -15.72 -4.69 -6.17
C ARG A 46 -14.92 -5.01 -7.40
N GLY A 47 -14.87 -6.30 -7.77
CA GLY A 47 -14.14 -6.77 -8.95
C GLY A 47 -12.62 -6.50 -8.89
N ALA A 48 -12.03 -6.50 -7.70
CA ALA A 48 -10.63 -6.12 -7.49
C ALA A 48 -9.63 -7.05 -8.20
N ASP A 49 -9.99 -8.29 -8.43
CA ASP A 49 -9.16 -9.28 -9.12
C ASP A 49 -9.56 -9.49 -10.60
N ALA A 50 -10.62 -8.82 -11.06
CA ALA A 50 -11.07 -8.94 -12.44
C ALA A 50 -10.02 -8.33 -13.39
N PRO A 51 -9.61 -9.06 -14.46
CA PRO A 51 -8.72 -8.51 -15.48
C PRO A 51 -9.35 -7.31 -16.18
N VAL A 52 -8.59 -6.24 -16.30
CA VAL A 52 -8.99 -4.98 -16.94
C VAL A 52 -7.87 -4.46 -17.83
N ASP A 53 -8.21 -3.60 -18.79
CA ASP A 53 -7.22 -2.78 -19.48
C ASP A 53 -6.72 -1.70 -18.49
N PRO A 54 -5.44 -1.73 -18.09
CA PRO A 54 -4.90 -0.77 -17.11
C PRO A 54 -4.75 0.64 -17.68
N VAL A 55 -4.82 0.79 -18.99
CA VAL A 55 -4.56 2.05 -19.68
C VAL A 55 -3.29 2.74 -19.12
N SER A 56 -3.28 4.03 -18.93
CA SER A 56 -2.08 4.74 -18.41
C SER A 56 -1.71 4.43 -16.95
N LEU A 57 -2.50 3.63 -16.19
CA LEU A 57 -2.04 3.11 -14.91
C LEU A 57 -0.84 2.17 -15.06
N THR A 58 -0.59 1.65 -16.26
CA THR A 58 0.64 0.95 -16.66
C THR A 58 1.91 1.73 -16.31
N LYS A 59 1.85 3.07 -16.42
CA LYS A 59 2.99 3.96 -16.17
C LYS A 59 3.48 3.92 -14.70
N LEU A 60 2.69 3.35 -13.79
CA LEU A 60 3.16 3.05 -12.42
C LEU A 60 4.32 2.05 -12.45
N MET A 61 4.20 0.96 -13.23
CA MET A 61 5.30 0.00 -13.39
C MET A 61 6.47 0.61 -14.14
N THR A 62 6.21 1.43 -15.14
CA THR A 62 7.26 2.17 -15.87
C THR A 62 8.03 3.08 -14.93
N ALA A 63 7.36 3.89 -14.11
CA ALA A 63 7.99 4.74 -13.12
C ALA A 63 8.79 3.94 -12.08
N TRP A 64 8.22 2.83 -11.58
CA TRP A 64 8.91 1.98 -10.60
C TRP A 64 10.26 1.46 -11.15
N LEU A 65 10.30 0.97 -12.39
CA LEU A 65 11.53 0.48 -13.02
C LEU A 65 12.55 1.60 -13.24
N VAL A 66 12.10 2.80 -13.59
CA VAL A 66 12.97 3.98 -13.70
C VAL A 66 13.55 4.37 -12.35
N PHE A 67 12.72 4.41 -11.29
CA PHE A 67 13.17 4.67 -9.93
C PHE A 67 14.15 3.60 -9.42
N SER A 68 13.93 2.34 -9.78
CA SER A 68 14.88 1.26 -9.48
C SER A 68 16.22 1.50 -10.16
N ALA A 69 16.23 1.89 -11.45
CA ALA A 69 17.45 2.20 -12.18
C ALA A 69 18.20 3.41 -11.58
N LEU A 70 17.47 4.44 -11.13
CA LEU A 70 18.04 5.58 -10.41
C LEU A 70 18.69 5.16 -9.08
N LYS A 71 17.98 4.36 -8.28
CA LYS A 71 18.48 3.85 -6.99
C LYS A 71 19.71 2.96 -7.14
N GLU A 72 19.76 2.21 -8.23
CA GLU A 72 20.90 1.36 -8.59
C GLU A 72 22.04 2.11 -9.29
N HIS A 73 21.93 3.44 -9.46
CA HIS A 73 22.89 4.29 -10.16
C HIS A 73 23.15 3.89 -11.63
N LYS A 74 22.19 3.19 -12.25
CA LYS A 74 22.22 2.86 -13.68
C LYS A 74 21.74 4.03 -14.55
N LEU A 75 21.03 4.96 -13.92
CA LEU A 75 20.51 6.19 -14.52
C LEU A 75 20.77 7.34 -13.53
N ALA A 76 20.83 8.59 -14.04
CA ALA A 76 20.88 9.80 -13.22
C ALA A 76 19.77 10.76 -13.65
N LEU A 77 19.22 11.56 -12.71
CA LEU A 77 18.12 12.48 -13.01
C LEU A 77 18.48 13.53 -14.05
N ASP A 78 19.73 14.02 -14.03
CA ASP A 78 20.28 15.00 -14.98
C ASP A 78 20.79 14.37 -16.28
N GLN A 79 20.79 13.04 -16.37
CA GLN A 79 21.18 12.34 -17.60
C GLN A 79 20.21 12.67 -18.73
N LYS A 80 20.75 13.07 -19.87
CA LYS A 80 19.98 13.35 -21.08
C LYS A 80 19.76 12.07 -21.89
N LEU A 81 18.52 11.85 -22.31
CA LEU A 81 18.17 10.73 -23.18
C LEU A 81 17.78 11.24 -24.57
N PRO A 82 18.23 10.58 -25.65
CA PRO A 82 17.81 10.92 -27.00
C PRO A 82 16.34 10.51 -27.20
N VAL A 83 15.61 11.29 -27.97
CA VAL A 83 14.25 10.96 -28.39
C VAL A 83 14.30 10.15 -29.68
N SER A 84 13.95 8.89 -29.64
CA SER A 84 13.92 8.00 -30.79
C SER A 84 12.77 8.30 -31.75
N ALA A 85 12.86 7.80 -32.99
CA ALA A 85 11.74 7.85 -33.93
C ALA A 85 10.49 7.10 -33.38
N ARG A 86 10.68 6.07 -32.52
CA ARG A 86 9.58 5.34 -31.87
C ARG A 86 8.89 6.20 -30.82
N ALA A 87 9.65 6.84 -29.92
CA ALA A 87 9.09 7.77 -28.94
C ALA A 87 8.33 8.92 -29.60
N PHE A 88 8.91 9.48 -30.66
CA PHE A 88 8.27 10.52 -31.47
C PHE A 88 6.99 10.03 -32.17
N ALA A 89 6.92 8.76 -32.57
CA ALA A 89 5.77 8.19 -33.27
C ALA A 89 4.52 8.02 -32.35
N GLU A 90 4.67 8.06 -31.02
CA GLU A 90 3.54 7.98 -30.08
C GLU A 90 2.49 9.07 -30.33
N ARG A 91 2.87 10.21 -30.91
CA ARG A 91 1.95 11.28 -31.31
C ARG A 91 0.91 10.88 -32.38
N LYS A 92 1.15 9.77 -33.10
CA LYS A 92 0.21 9.24 -34.10
C LYS A 92 -0.85 8.34 -33.46
N GLY A 93 -0.57 7.75 -32.29
CA GLY A 93 -1.46 6.81 -31.61
C GLY A 93 -2.58 7.47 -30.82
N GLY A 94 -2.54 8.79 -30.63
CA GLY A 94 -3.42 9.49 -29.69
C GLY A 94 -2.98 9.33 -28.24
N GLY A 95 -3.76 9.90 -27.30
CA GLY A 95 -3.43 9.91 -25.88
C GLY A 95 -2.56 11.09 -25.46
N SER A 96 -2.11 11.07 -24.20
CA SER A 96 -1.30 12.16 -23.63
C SER A 96 0.13 12.12 -24.09
N LEU A 97 0.73 13.29 -24.31
CA LEU A 97 2.08 13.47 -24.81
C LEU A 97 2.79 14.59 -24.05
N MET A 98 4.03 14.39 -23.71
CA MET A 98 4.95 15.44 -23.25
C MET A 98 5.37 16.37 -24.40
N PHE A 99 5.11 15.97 -25.66
CA PHE A 99 5.47 16.66 -26.90
C PHE A 99 6.98 16.77 -27.13
N ILE A 100 7.72 15.70 -26.86
CA ILE A 100 9.14 15.62 -27.20
C ILE A 100 9.35 15.36 -28.70
N ASP A 101 10.49 15.82 -29.22
CA ASP A 101 10.87 15.74 -30.64
C ASP A 101 12.26 15.09 -30.79
N THR A 102 12.53 14.48 -31.92
CA THR A 102 13.82 13.80 -32.22
C THR A 102 15.03 14.72 -32.17
N ALA A 103 14.83 16.04 -32.26
CA ALA A 103 15.90 17.02 -32.06
C ALA A 103 16.16 17.36 -30.58
N MET A 104 15.35 16.87 -29.68
CA MET A 104 15.43 17.15 -28.23
C MET A 104 16.22 16.07 -27.51
N THR A 105 16.80 16.45 -26.37
CA THR A 105 17.48 15.55 -25.45
C THR A 105 17.02 15.89 -24.01
N PRO A 106 15.78 15.57 -23.64
CA PRO A 106 15.26 15.83 -22.29
C PRO A 106 16.06 15.05 -21.24
N THR A 107 16.13 15.58 -20.03
CA THR A 107 16.70 14.84 -18.90
C THR A 107 15.76 13.74 -18.42
N VAL A 108 16.27 12.79 -17.66
CA VAL A 108 15.45 11.76 -17.01
C VAL A 108 14.41 12.41 -16.08
N ASP A 109 14.78 13.49 -15.39
CA ASP A 109 13.86 14.28 -14.57
C ASP A 109 12.71 14.88 -15.38
N ASP A 110 13.01 15.52 -16.50
CA ASP A 110 11.97 16.03 -17.44
C ASP A 110 11.02 14.92 -17.89
N LEU A 111 11.58 13.78 -18.27
CA LEU A 111 10.81 12.64 -18.76
C LEU A 111 9.94 12.00 -17.66
N LEU A 112 10.43 11.94 -16.41
CA LEU A 112 9.63 11.49 -15.26
C LEU A 112 8.47 12.44 -14.98
N GLN A 113 8.68 13.74 -15.05
CA GLN A 113 7.62 14.73 -14.92
C GLN A 113 6.58 14.57 -16.05
N GLY A 114 7.04 14.45 -17.29
CA GLY A 114 6.15 14.19 -18.44
C GLY A 114 5.38 12.88 -18.32
N LEU A 115 6.03 11.80 -17.84
CA LEU A 115 5.39 10.49 -17.59
C LEU A 115 4.28 10.57 -16.56
N ILE A 116 4.54 11.23 -15.43
CA ILE A 116 3.70 11.17 -14.23
C ILE A 116 2.64 12.27 -14.23
N VAL A 117 3.02 13.52 -14.54
CA VAL A 117 2.12 14.67 -14.47
C VAL A 117 1.17 14.70 -15.67
N ASP A 118 1.72 14.65 -16.88
CA ASP A 118 0.95 14.70 -18.11
C ASP A 118 0.50 13.32 -18.61
N SER A 119 1.05 12.25 -18.05
CA SER A 119 0.82 10.89 -18.54
C SER A 119 1.36 10.65 -19.96
N GLY A 120 2.48 11.30 -20.34
CA GLY A 120 3.07 11.29 -21.69
C GLY A 120 3.49 9.90 -22.17
N ASN A 121 2.92 9.45 -23.29
CA ASN A 121 3.27 8.17 -23.91
C ASN A 121 4.66 8.20 -24.52
N ASP A 122 5.02 9.33 -25.13
CA ASP A 122 6.35 9.59 -25.70
C ASP A 122 7.45 9.57 -24.61
N ALA A 123 7.20 10.17 -23.46
CA ALA A 123 8.09 10.10 -22.30
C ALA A 123 8.23 8.66 -21.79
N ALA A 124 7.12 7.88 -21.75
CA ALA A 124 7.16 6.48 -21.34
C ALA A 124 8.06 5.64 -22.26
N VAL A 125 7.99 5.85 -23.56
CA VAL A 125 8.83 5.15 -24.55
C VAL A 125 10.30 5.56 -24.42
N ALA A 126 10.59 6.85 -24.29
CA ALA A 126 11.97 7.34 -24.14
C ALA A 126 12.64 6.79 -22.87
N LEU A 127 11.92 6.77 -21.73
CA LEU A 127 12.40 6.16 -20.48
C LEU A 127 12.59 4.64 -20.61
N ALA A 128 11.65 3.96 -21.26
CA ALA A 128 11.75 2.52 -21.49
C ALA A 128 12.98 2.15 -22.34
N GLU A 129 13.29 2.94 -23.36
CA GLU A 129 14.48 2.75 -24.17
C GLU A 129 15.77 3.02 -23.38
N GLY A 130 15.77 4.08 -22.55
CA GLY A 130 16.92 4.44 -21.71
C GLY A 130 17.25 3.40 -20.62
N VAL A 131 16.24 2.73 -20.08
CA VAL A 131 16.43 1.72 -19.02
C VAL A 131 16.60 0.31 -19.59
N GLY A 132 15.76 -0.04 -20.58
CA GLY A 132 15.68 -1.41 -21.11
C GLY A 132 16.56 -1.68 -22.31
N GLY A 133 17.28 -0.68 -22.82
CA GLY A 133 18.00 -0.77 -24.09
C GLY A 133 17.07 -0.90 -25.31
N GLY A 134 15.77 -0.68 -25.12
CA GLY A 134 14.68 -0.76 -26.09
C GLY A 134 13.38 -1.16 -25.40
N VAL A 135 12.24 -0.84 -26.05
CA VAL A 135 10.91 -1.07 -25.45
C VAL A 135 10.66 -2.53 -25.14
N ASP A 136 11.08 -3.45 -26.01
CA ASP A 136 10.84 -4.89 -25.82
C ASP A 136 11.62 -5.44 -24.62
N GLY A 137 12.88 -4.98 -24.45
CA GLY A 137 13.70 -5.28 -23.28
C GLY A 137 13.06 -4.75 -21.99
N PHE A 138 12.53 -3.54 -22.04
CA PHE A 138 11.83 -2.93 -20.91
C PHE A 138 10.53 -3.66 -20.55
N VAL A 139 9.71 -4.00 -21.54
CA VAL A 139 8.47 -4.80 -21.34
C VAL A 139 8.78 -6.16 -20.71
N ALA A 140 9.89 -6.80 -21.13
CA ALA A 140 10.35 -8.02 -20.48
C ALA A 140 10.72 -7.79 -18.99
N MET A 141 11.34 -6.63 -18.66
CA MET A 141 11.60 -6.25 -17.26
C MET A 141 10.29 -6.03 -16.48
N MET A 142 9.30 -5.33 -17.04
CA MET A 142 7.99 -5.12 -16.43
C MET A 142 7.32 -6.45 -16.07
N ASN A 143 7.31 -7.40 -16.98
CA ASN A 143 6.67 -8.71 -16.76
C ASN A 143 7.46 -9.57 -15.77
N ARG A 144 8.79 -9.54 -15.77
CA ARG A 144 9.60 -10.22 -14.74
C ARG A 144 9.30 -9.66 -13.35
N GLN A 145 9.18 -8.34 -13.24
CA GLN A 145 8.87 -7.70 -11.96
C GLN A 145 7.45 -8.03 -11.49
N ALA A 146 6.47 -8.01 -12.39
CA ALA A 146 5.11 -8.43 -12.09
C ALA A 146 5.06 -9.88 -11.57
N GLN A 147 5.80 -10.79 -12.21
CA GLN A 147 5.92 -12.18 -11.76
C GLN A 147 6.61 -12.29 -10.39
N ALA A 148 7.69 -11.55 -10.16
CA ALA A 148 8.42 -11.54 -8.89
C ALA A 148 7.54 -11.08 -7.71
N TRP A 149 6.60 -10.18 -7.95
CA TRP A 149 5.62 -9.72 -6.97
C TRP A 149 4.36 -10.59 -6.91
N GLY A 150 4.24 -11.62 -7.76
CA GLY A 150 3.06 -12.48 -7.79
C GLY A 150 1.79 -11.80 -8.31
N LEU A 151 1.92 -10.81 -9.20
CA LEU A 151 0.80 -10.11 -9.82
C LEU A 151 0.12 -11.03 -10.86
N LYS A 152 -0.88 -11.77 -10.41
CA LYS A 152 -1.46 -12.90 -11.17
C LYS A 152 -2.29 -12.47 -12.37
N ASN A 153 -2.84 -11.25 -12.33
CA ASN A 153 -3.74 -10.74 -13.37
C ASN A 153 -3.05 -9.74 -14.30
N THR A 154 -1.72 -9.55 -14.16
CA THR A 154 -0.97 -8.52 -14.86
C THR A 154 -0.10 -9.12 -15.96
N THR A 155 -0.21 -8.54 -17.15
CA THR A 155 0.69 -8.77 -18.29
C THR A 155 0.86 -7.47 -19.05
N PHE A 156 2.08 -7.00 -19.18
CA PHE A 156 2.41 -5.79 -19.93
C PHE A 156 2.82 -6.13 -21.36
N ARG A 157 2.42 -5.27 -22.33
CA ARG A 157 2.80 -5.34 -23.75
C ARG A 157 3.55 -4.10 -24.20
N ASN A 158 3.38 -2.99 -23.50
CA ASN A 158 4.07 -1.72 -23.75
C ASN A 158 4.29 -0.96 -22.43
N ALA A 159 5.06 0.12 -22.50
CA ALA A 159 5.42 0.96 -21.34
C ALA A 159 4.44 2.09 -21.07
N SER A 160 3.55 2.44 -22.02
CA SER A 160 2.68 3.61 -21.94
C SER A 160 1.25 3.28 -21.45
N GLY A 161 0.82 2.01 -21.61
CA GLY A 161 -0.54 1.60 -21.35
C GLY A 161 -1.48 1.82 -22.54
N PHE A 162 -0.93 1.89 -23.74
CA PHE A 162 -1.75 1.87 -24.93
C PHE A 162 -2.51 0.53 -25.01
N THR A 163 -3.80 0.59 -25.32
CA THR A 163 -4.64 -0.61 -25.40
C THR A 163 -4.13 -1.57 -26.46
N GLU A 164 -3.79 -2.79 -26.08
CA GLU A 164 -3.19 -3.80 -26.93
C GLU A 164 -3.67 -5.21 -26.51
N PRO A 165 -3.89 -6.14 -27.43
CA PRO A 165 -4.30 -7.50 -27.08
C PRO A 165 -3.37 -8.18 -26.08
N GLY A 166 -3.93 -8.61 -24.94
CA GLY A 166 -3.17 -9.23 -23.86
C GLY A 166 -2.46 -8.26 -22.91
N HIS A 167 -2.58 -6.93 -23.10
CA HIS A 167 -2.19 -5.92 -22.12
C HIS A 167 -3.28 -5.83 -21.05
N ARG A 168 -2.98 -6.26 -19.83
CA ARG A 168 -3.99 -6.35 -18.77
C ARG A 168 -3.39 -6.22 -17.39
N SER A 169 -4.21 -5.81 -16.43
CA SER A 169 -3.91 -5.84 -14.99
C SER A 169 -5.21 -6.05 -14.20
N SER A 170 -5.18 -5.84 -12.89
CA SER A 170 -6.37 -5.78 -12.03
C SER A 170 -6.24 -4.63 -11.03
N PRO A 171 -7.33 -4.13 -10.45
CA PRO A 171 -7.25 -3.12 -9.38
C PRO A 171 -6.32 -3.53 -8.25
N ARG A 172 -6.33 -4.79 -7.82
CA ARG A 172 -5.45 -5.29 -6.75
C ARG A 172 -3.98 -5.28 -7.16
N ASP A 173 -3.66 -5.74 -8.36
CA ASP A 173 -2.28 -5.74 -8.85
C ASP A 173 -1.75 -4.31 -9.02
N LEU A 174 -2.57 -3.39 -9.53
CA LEU A 174 -2.22 -1.96 -9.65
C LEU A 174 -2.00 -1.31 -8.27
N ALA A 175 -2.83 -1.68 -7.26
CA ALA A 175 -2.61 -1.23 -5.88
C ALA A 175 -1.27 -1.72 -5.34
N ALA A 176 -0.91 -2.98 -5.60
CA ALA A 176 0.37 -3.54 -5.18
C ALA A 176 1.55 -2.78 -5.82
N ILE A 177 1.47 -2.44 -7.12
CA ILE A 177 2.49 -1.62 -7.78
C ILE A 177 2.63 -0.25 -7.12
N ALA A 178 1.50 0.42 -6.83
CA ALA A 178 1.50 1.72 -6.16
C ALA A 178 2.08 1.66 -4.74
N GLN A 179 1.76 0.60 -3.99
CA GLN A 179 2.33 0.34 -2.66
C GLN A 179 3.85 0.17 -2.74
N HIS A 180 4.36 -0.57 -3.74
CA HIS A 180 5.79 -0.71 -3.98
C HIS A 180 6.46 0.64 -4.26
N ILE A 181 5.86 1.49 -5.12
CA ILE A 181 6.41 2.83 -5.38
C ILE A 181 6.54 3.63 -4.08
N LEU A 182 5.46 3.73 -3.31
CA LEU A 182 5.42 4.56 -2.11
C LEU A 182 6.30 4.05 -0.97
N ARG A 183 6.55 2.73 -0.91
CA ARG A 183 7.41 2.10 0.08
C ARG A 183 8.87 2.10 -0.32
N ASP A 184 9.16 1.71 -1.57
CA ASP A 184 10.52 1.43 -2.04
C ASP A 184 11.25 2.70 -2.49
N PHE A 185 10.48 3.77 -2.86
CA PHE A 185 10.97 5.02 -3.42
C PHE A 185 10.22 6.26 -2.87
N PRO A 186 10.12 6.43 -1.55
CA PRO A 186 9.42 7.57 -0.95
C PRO A 186 10.01 8.92 -1.39
N GLU A 187 11.30 8.98 -1.74
CA GLU A 187 12.00 10.15 -2.24
C GLU A 187 11.46 10.66 -3.58
N TYR A 188 10.87 9.78 -4.41
CA TYR A 188 10.30 10.14 -5.70
C TYR A 188 8.77 10.32 -5.66
N ALA A 189 8.12 10.10 -4.50
CA ALA A 189 6.67 10.27 -4.36
C ALA A 189 6.19 11.70 -4.69
N HIS A 190 7.06 12.70 -4.53
CA HIS A 190 6.76 14.11 -4.81
C HIS A 190 6.37 14.36 -6.27
N TYR A 191 6.82 13.56 -7.25
CA TYR A 191 6.40 13.70 -8.64
C TYR A 191 4.90 13.50 -8.81
N TYR A 192 4.30 12.59 -8.05
CA TYR A 192 2.86 12.32 -8.12
C TYR A 192 1.98 13.42 -7.52
N ALA A 193 2.55 14.24 -6.63
CA ALA A 193 1.88 15.37 -6.02
C ALA A 193 1.94 16.66 -6.84
N GLN A 194 2.74 16.69 -7.91
CA GLN A 194 2.86 17.86 -8.79
C GLN A 194 1.54 18.14 -9.51
N ARG A 195 1.09 19.39 -9.44
CA ARG A 195 -0.19 19.82 -10.05
C ARG A 195 -0.07 20.17 -11.52
N ASP A 196 1.11 20.53 -11.96
CA ASP A 196 1.45 20.88 -13.34
C ASP A 196 2.95 20.72 -13.58
N PHE A 197 3.32 20.69 -14.83
CA PHE A 197 4.68 20.57 -15.33
C PHE A 197 4.86 21.47 -16.54
N LYS A 198 6.02 22.08 -16.70
CA LYS A 198 6.34 22.91 -17.85
C LYS A 198 7.60 22.40 -18.55
N PHE A 199 7.44 22.00 -19.79
CA PHE A 199 8.55 21.60 -20.66
C PHE A 199 8.48 22.34 -21.97
N ASN A 200 9.63 22.81 -22.48
CA ASN A 200 9.76 23.52 -23.76
C ASN A 200 8.66 24.61 -23.97
N ASN A 201 8.43 25.46 -22.97
CA ASN A 201 7.40 26.50 -22.92
C ASN A 201 5.93 26.02 -22.93
N LEU A 202 5.68 24.71 -23.00
CA LEU A 202 4.34 24.14 -22.86
C LEU A 202 4.10 23.76 -21.38
N ARG A 203 3.04 24.31 -20.79
CA ARG A 203 2.57 23.92 -19.46
C ARG A 203 1.42 22.93 -19.60
N GLN A 204 1.50 21.85 -18.87
CA GLN A 204 0.51 20.77 -18.84
C GLN A 204 0.08 20.49 -17.40
N ASP A 205 -1.22 20.28 -17.20
CA ASP A 205 -1.81 20.04 -15.89
C ASP A 205 -1.88 18.56 -15.58
N ASN A 206 -1.67 18.20 -14.30
CA ASN A 206 -1.89 16.83 -13.84
C ASN A 206 -3.36 16.44 -14.02
N HIS A 207 -3.57 15.27 -14.59
CA HIS A 207 -4.91 14.73 -14.88
C HIS A 207 -5.68 14.28 -13.63
N ASN A 208 -5.01 14.18 -12.47
CA ASN A 208 -5.64 13.86 -11.19
C ASN A 208 -6.27 15.12 -10.58
N ALA A 209 -7.57 15.31 -10.80
CA ALA A 209 -8.31 16.45 -10.30
C ALA A 209 -8.32 16.55 -8.76
N LEU A 210 -8.12 15.44 -8.04
CA LEU A 210 -8.11 15.43 -6.58
C LEU A 210 -6.93 16.19 -5.99
N LEU A 211 -5.80 16.32 -6.69
CA LEU A 211 -4.65 17.13 -6.23
C LEU A 211 -5.00 18.60 -5.98
N ARG A 212 -6.06 19.11 -6.62
CA ARG A 212 -6.54 20.49 -6.44
C ARG A 212 -7.75 20.58 -5.50
N ARG A 213 -8.44 19.45 -5.26
CA ARG A 213 -9.68 19.42 -4.47
C ARG A 213 -9.45 19.01 -3.01
N ASP A 214 -8.52 18.08 -2.77
CA ASP A 214 -8.25 17.52 -1.45
C ASP A 214 -6.74 17.63 -1.14
N PRO A 215 -6.34 18.46 -0.16
CA PRO A 215 -4.94 18.67 0.19
C PRO A 215 -4.28 17.43 0.78
N SER A 216 -5.06 16.43 1.20
CA SER A 216 -4.51 15.14 1.67
C SER A 216 -4.11 14.21 0.53
N VAL A 217 -4.56 14.48 -0.71
CA VAL A 217 -4.22 13.67 -1.88
C VAL A 217 -2.85 14.07 -2.41
N ASP A 218 -1.97 13.09 -2.58
CA ASP A 218 -0.59 13.25 -3.02
C ASP A 218 -0.20 12.36 -4.22
N GLY A 219 -1.20 11.84 -4.95
CA GLY A 219 -1.00 11.00 -6.15
C GLY A 219 -2.27 10.27 -6.55
N MET A 220 -2.26 9.35 -7.51
CA MET A 220 -1.07 8.96 -8.27
C MET A 220 -1.32 9.07 -9.79
N GLN A 221 -2.08 8.12 -10.38
CA GLN A 221 -2.16 8.01 -11.83
C GLN A 221 -3.60 7.90 -12.32
N THR A 222 -3.87 8.46 -13.49
CA THR A 222 -5.16 8.37 -14.17
C THR A 222 -5.02 7.57 -15.46
N GLY A 223 -6.14 7.06 -15.96
CA GLY A 223 -6.18 6.37 -17.25
C GLY A 223 -7.53 6.56 -17.93
N PHE A 224 -7.54 6.40 -19.25
CA PHE A 224 -8.75 6.43 -20.08
C PHE A 224 -8.53 5.72 -21.41
N SER A 225 -9.49 4.96 -21.81
CA SER A 225 -9.79 4.61 -23.20
C SER A 225 -11.30 4.46 -23.37
N ASP A 226 -11.81 4.55 -24.58
CA ASP A 226 -13.25 4.41 -24.83
C ASP A 226 -13.78 3.06 -24.32
N ALA A 227 -13.00 1.99 -24.43
CA ALA A 227 -13.36 0.66 -23.97
C ALA A 227 -13.26 0.52 -22.44
N ALA A 228 -12.18 1.03 -21.83
CA ALA A 228 -11.93 0.91 -20.40
C ALA A 228 -12.75 1.90 -19.56
N GLY A 229 -13.16 3.05 -20.12
CA GLY A 229 -13.72 4.16 -19.36
C GLY A 229 -12.65 4.93 -18.58
N TYR A 230 -13.09 5.77 -17.67
CA TYR A 230 -12.19 6.64 -16.87
C TYR A 230 -11.72 5.92 -15.61
N SER A 231 -10.42 5.98 -15.34
CA SER A 231 -9.79 5.32 -14.20
C SER A 231 -8.90 6.29 -13.41
N LEU A 232 -8.85 6.09 -12.09
CA LEU A 232 -7.98 6.82 -11.18
C LEU A 232 -7.48 5.89 -10.07
N LEU A 233 -6.19 5.86 -9.84
CA LEU A 233 -5.57 5.39 -8.61
C LEU A 233 -5.14 6.63 -7.83
N ALA A 234 -5.81 6.88 -6.70
CA ALA A 234 -5.53 8.00 -5.81
C ALA A 234 -4.84 7.53 -4.54
N SER A 235 -3.81 8.26 -4.11
CA SER A 235 -3.18 8.14 -2.80
C SER A 235 -3.53 9.37 -1.98
N ALA A 236 -3.90 9.16 -0.72
CA ALA A 236 -4.14 10.24 0.23
C ALA A 236 -3.50 9.90 1.58
N GLN A 237 -2.99 10.91 2.28
CA GLN A 237 -2.42 10.76 3.62
C GLN A 237 -3.00 11.81 4.55
N ARG A 238 -3.55 11.37 5.69
CA ARG A 238 -4.11 12.27 6.73
C ARG A 238 -3.45 12.01 8.07
N ASP A 239 -3.40 13.07 8.90
CA ASP A 239 -2.91 12.95 10.27
C ASP A 239 -3.99 12.28 11.16
N PHE A 240 -3.56 11.34 11.97
CA PHE A 240 -4.37 10.62 12.94
C PHE A 240 -3.65 10.60 14.31
N PRO A 241 -4.33 10.32 15.41
CA PRO A 241 -3.70 10.30 16.73
C PRO A 241 -2.47 9.38 16.85
N ASN A 242 -2.45 8.29 16.07
CA ASN A 242 -1.35 7.32 16.07
C ASN A 242 -0.29 7.58 14.99
N GLY A 243 -0.34 8.70 14.30
CA GLY A 243 0.56 9.09 13.22
C GLY A 243 -0.17 9.31 11.91
N LYS A 244 0.55 9.27 10.81
CA LYS A 244 -0.04 9.45 9.48
C LYS A 244 -0.66 8.15 8.98
N ARG A 245 -1.89 8.24 8.47
CA ARG A 245 -2.60 7.13 7.83
C ARG A 245 -2.71 7.38 6.34
N ARG A 246 -2.33 6.40 5.54
CA ARG A 246 -2.39 6.45 4.07
C ARG A 246 -3.40 5.46 3.53
N LEU A 247 -4.30 5.95 2.67
CA LEU A 247 -5.23 5.13 1.90
C LEU A 247 -4.92 5.20 0.40
N LEU A 248 -5.12 4.09 -0.29
CA LEU A 248 -5.16 4.03 -1.75
C LEU A 248 -6.58 3.71 -2.20
N ALA A 249 -7.15 4.59 -3.03
CA ALA A 249 -8.44 4.37 -3.67
C ALA A 249 -8.25 4.16 -5.18
N ILE A 250 -8.74 3.04 -5.69
CA ILE A 250 -8.70 2.72 -7.11
C ILE A 250 -10.13 2.67 -7.62
N VAL A 251 -10.40 3.42 -8.66
CA VAL A 251 -11.68 3.46 -9.37
C VAL A 251 -11.38 3.20 -10.84
N MET A 252 -12.03 2.20 -11.43
CA MET A 252 -11.83 1.83 -12.83
C MET A 252 -13.16 1.71 -13.56
N GLY A 253 -13.21 2.25 -14.78
CA GLY A 253 -14.38 2.20 -15.63
C GLY A 253 -15.51 3.12 -15.18
N ALA A 254 -15.19 4.30 -14.65
CA ALA A 254 -16.16 5.37 -14.42
C ALA A 254 -16.66 5.95 -15.77
N GLY A 255 -17.89 6.47 -15.78
CA GLY A 255 -18.53 6.96 -17.01
C GLY A 255 -18.03 8.32 -17.49
N ALA A 256 -17.31 9.09 -16.65
CA ALA A 256 -16.84 10.43 -16.99
C ALA A 256 -15.52 10.77 -16.29
N ARG A 257 -14.79 11.74 -16.85
CA ARG A 257 -13.52 12.24 -16.30
C ARG A 257 -13.69 12.72 -14.85
N GLU A 258 -14.72 13.48 -14.57
CA GLU A 258 -14.98 14.00 -13.22
C GLU A 258 -15.46 12.89 -12.27
N ALA A 259 -16.28 11.97 -12.77
CA ALA A 259 -16.84 10.89 -11.97
C ALA A 259 -15.73 9.99 -11.34
N ARG A 260 -14.62 9.71 -12.04
CA ARG A 260 -13.51 8.93 -11.46
C ARG A 260 -12.91 9.60 -10.21
N ALA A 261 -12.85 10.94 -10.20
CA ALA A 261 -12.34 11.71 -9.06
C ALA A 261 -13.38 11.75 -7.93
N ASP A 262 -14.66 11.98 -8.25
CA ASP A 262 -15.76 12.02 -7.28
C ASP A 262 -15.89 10.67 -6.55
N GLU A 263 -15.86 9.56 -7.30
CA GLU A 263 -15.97 8.21 -6.75
C GLU A 263 -14.73 7.83 -5.90
N ALA A 264 -13.53 8.20 -6.33
CA ALA A 264 -12.32 7.98 -5.53
C ALA A 264 -12.35 8.81 -4.23
N GLN A 265 -12.84 10.04 -4.27
CA GLN A 265 -13.00 10.87 -3.08
C GLN A 265 -14.03 10.30 -2.10
N LYS A 266 -15.15 9.76 -2.59
CA LYS A 266 -16.14 9.07 -1.76
C LYS A 266 -15.51 7.89 -1.02
N LEU A 267 -14.73 7.06 -1.71
CA LEU A 267 -14.02 5.92 -1.11
C LEU A 267 -13.04 6.39 -0.03
N LEU A 268 -12.18 7.37 -0.34
CA LEU A 268 -11.20 7.91 0.61
C LEU A 268 -11.89 8.45 1.86
N ASN A 269 -12.92 9.30 1.68
CA ASN A 269 -13.63 9.89 2.81
C ASN A 269 -14.32 8.84 3.67
N TRP A 270 -14.95 7.84 3.05
CA TRP A 270 -15.55 6.73 3.78
C TRP A 270 -14.49 5.94 4.55
N GLY A 271 -13.36 5.58 3.95
CA GLY A 271 -12.28 4.84 4.62
C GLY A 271 -11.72 5.56 5.83
N TYR A 272 -11.56 6.88 5.75
CA TYR A 272 -11.10 7.70 6.88
C TYR A 272 -12.14 7.90 7.97
N THR A 273 -13.44 7.81 7.66
CA THR A 273 -14.53 8.06 8.63
C THR A 273 -15.12 6.79 9.22
N ALA A 274 -15.13 5.70 8.46
CA ALA A 274 -15.77 4.44 8.85
C ALA A 274 -14.85 3.51 9.67
N PHE A 275 -13.55 3.77 9.69
CA PHE A 275 -12.56 2.91 10.35
C PHE A 275 -11.65 3.71 11.27
N ASP A 276 -11.33 3.13 12.42
CA ASP A 276 -10.21 3.55 13.26
C ASP A 276 -8.93 2.81 12.82
N ASP A 277 -7.80 3.53 12.85
CA ASP A 277 -6.45 2.98 12.61
C ASP A 277 -5.79 2.76 13.98
N VAL A 278 -5.73 1.51 14.41
CA VAL A 278 -5.23 1.14 15.74
C VAL A 278 -3.81 0.62 15.63
N ARG A 279 -2.85 1.34 16.24
CA ARG A 279 -1.48 0.86 16.38
C ARG A 279 -1.40 -0.18 17.49
N LEU A 280 -1.19 -1.45 17.11
CA LEU A 280 -1.12 -2.59 18.04
C LEU A 280 0.27 -2.77 18.64
N VAL A 281 1.30 -2.55 17.82
CA VAL A 281 2.70 -2.73 18.21
C VAL A 281 3.52 -1.56 17.71
N GLU A 282 4.36 -1.00 18.57
CA GLU A 282 5.38 -0.04 18.17
C GLU A 282 6.65 -0.78 17.71
N ALA A 283 7.31 -0.24 16.66
CA ALA A 283 8.54 -0.83 16.12
C ALA A 283 9.63 -0.97 17.20
N GLY A 284 10.16 -2.18 17.34
CA GLY A 284 11.26 -2.47 18.27
C GLY A 284 10.92 -2.36 19.75
N LYS A 285 9.65 -2.18 20.10
CA LYS A 285 9.21 -2.14 21.51
C LYS A 285 8.56 -3.45 21.95
N PRO A 286 8.72 -3.84 23.25
CA PRO A 286 8.15 -5.08 23.75
C PRO A 286 6.62 -4.99 23.83
N VAL A 287 5.98 -6.10 23.49
CA VAL A 287 4.54 -6.33 23.69
C VAL A 287 4.35 -7.00 25.02
N GLY A 288 3.74 -6.30 25.95
CA GLY A 288 3.50 -6.82 27.30
C GLY A 288 4.78 -6.95 28.15
N ALA A 289 4.73 -7.80 29.18
CA ALA A 289 5.86 -8.01 30.10
C ALA A 289 6.97 -8.88 29.47
N PRO A 290 8.24 -8.64 29.82
CA PRO A 290 9.35 -9.47 29.37
C PRO A 290 9.17 -10.94 29.78
N VAL A 291 9.54 -11.84 28.88
CA VAL A 291 9.32 -13.29 28.98
C VAL A 291 10.54 -13.99 29.52
N ALA A 292 10.34 -15.01 30.37
CA ALA A 292 11.40 -15.82 30.94
C ALA A 292 12.19 -16.58 29.87
N VAL A 293 13.52 -16.54 29.98
CA VAL A 293 14.46 -17.30 29.14
C VAL A 293 15.26 -18.25 30.02
N TRP A 294 15.40 -19.48 29.57
CA TRP A 294 16.16 -20.53 30.26
C TRP A 294 17.53 -20.72 29.61
N LYS A 295 18.52 -21.07 30.43
CA LYS A 295 19.91 -21.32 30.03
C LYS A 295 20.59 -20.12 29.35
N GLY A 296 20.06 -18.91 29.51
CA GLY A 296 20.56 -17.67 28.93
C GLY A 296 21.37 -16.84 29.93
N THR A 297 22.19 -15.93 29.40
CA THR A 297 22.90 -14.91 30.20
C THR A 297 21.94 -13.89 30.81
N GLN A 298 20.73 -13.80 30.27
CA GLN A 298 19.64 -12.99 30.78
C GLN A 298 18.46 -13.87 31.14
N ALA A 299 17.79 -13.57 32.26
CA ALA A 299 16.65 -14.33 32.76
C ALA A 299 15.34 -14.03 32.01
N LYS A 300 15.27 -12.90 31.30
CA LYS A 300 14.08 -12.44 30.59
C LYS A 300 14.46 -11.73 29.31
N VAL A 301 13.56 -11.73 28.31
CA VAL A 301 13.71 -11.03 27.04
C VAL A 301 12.42 -10.36 26.64
N GLY A 302 12.49 -9.20 25.99
CA GLY A 302 11.36 -8.54 25.35
C GLY A 302 11.01 -9.20 24.02
N LEU A 303 9.73 -9.41 23.77
CA LEU A 303 9.21 -9.86 22.48
C LEU A 303 8.42 -8.72 21.83
N GLY A 304 8.54 -8.54 20.52
CA GLY A 304 7.88 -7.47 19.80
C GLY A 304 7.87 -7.69 18.29
N SER A 305 7.73 -6.61 17.53
CA SER A 305 7.86 -6.60 16.07
C SER A 305 8.98 -5.66 15.64
N ALA A 306 9.64 -5.96 14.52
CA ALA A 306 10.65 -5.06 13.94
C ALA A 306 10.02 -3.76 13.42
N GLU A 307 8.77 -3.84 12.97
CA GLU A 307 8.02 -2.71 12.42
C GLU A 307 6.79 -2.42 13.29
N ALA A 308 6.28 -1.19 13.19
CA ALA A 308 4.99 -0.84 13.78
C ALA A 308 3.87 -1.59 13.06
N VAL A 309 2.92 -2.12 13.82
CA VAL A 309 1.79 -2.88 13.25
C VAL A 309 0.49 -2.17 13.58
N TYR A 310 -0.30 -1.97 12.55
CA TYR A 310 -1.60 -1.32 12.60
C TYR A 310 -2.69 -2.29 12.16
N VAL A 311 -3.91 -2.04 12.61
CA VAL A 311 -5.12 -2.68 12.09
C VAL A 311 -6.19 -1.63 11.88
N ALA A 312 -6.91 -1.74 10.77
CA ALA A 312 -8.11 -0.96 10.52
C ALA A 312 -9.33 -1.75 11.03
N VAL A 313 -10.10 -1.14 11.91
CA VAL A 313 -11.32 -1.72 12.47
C VAL A 313 -12.49 -0.74 12.34
N PRO A 314 -13.74 -1.20 12.32
CA PRO A 314 -14.89 -0.30 12.34
C PRO A 314 -14.77 0.74 13.45
N LYS A 315 -15.19 1.95 13.16
CA LYS A 315 -15.06 3.08 14.07
C LYS A 315 -15.71 2.78 15.43
N GLY A 316 -14.94 2.99 16.50
CA GLY A 316 -15.37 2.71 17.89
C GLY A 316 -15.13 1.28 18.36
N ASP A 317 -14.56 0.40 17.53
CA ASP A 317 -14.20 -0.97 17.93
C ASP A 317 -12.74 -1.10 18.39
N GLY A 318 -11.93 -0.07 18.21
CA GLY A 318 -10.51 -0.09 18.58
C GLY A 318 -10.24 -0.47 20.03
N ASP A 319 -11.00 0.10 20.97
CA ASP A 319 -10.85 -0.17 22.40
C ASP A 319 -11.39 -1.55 22.83
N ARG A 320 -12.06 -2.27 21.95
CA ARG A 320 -12.65 -3.58 22.20
C ARG A 320 -11.81 -4.74 21.69
N LEU A 321 -10.67 -4.45 21.08
CA LEU A 321 -9.77 -5.48 20.57
C LEU A 321 -9.19 -6.29 21.72
N LYS A 322 -9.08 -7.59 21.49
CA LYS A 322 -8.42 -8.53 22.42
C LYS A 322 -7.13 -9.01 21.78
N THR A 323 -6.07 -9.06 22.57
CA THR A 323 -4.79 -9.58 22.13
C THR A 323 -4.40 -10.80 22.94
N THR A 324 -3.91 -11.84 22.28
CA THR A 324 -3.43 -13.08 22.90
C THR A 324 -2.07 -13.43 22.31
N VAL A 325 -1.09 -13.68 23.17
CA VAL A 325 0.25 -14.13 22.76
C VAL A 325 0.25 -15.65 22.69
N GLU A 326 0.55 -16.18 21.51
CA GLU A 326 0.82 -17.61 21.31
C GLU A 326 2.30 -17.81 21.04
N ARG A 327 2.95 -18.69 21.81
CA ARG A 327 4.36 -19.03 21.66
C ARG A 327 4.64 -20.43 22.15
N THR A 328 5.77 -20.98 21.75
CA THR A 328 6.28 -22.24 22.27
C THR A 328 7.08 -21.95 23.55
N ASP A 329 6.65 -22.45 24.70
CA ASP A 329 7.38 -22.38 25.95
C ASP A 329 8.03 -23.76 26.27
N PRO A 330 9.18 -23.77 26.93
CA PRO A 330 9.98 -22.64 27.42
C PRO A 330 10.88 -22.03 26.32
N LEU A 331 11.15 -20.70 26.38
CA LEU A 331 12.20 -20.10 25.58
C LEU A 331 13.56 -20.48 26.16
N VAL A 332 14.42 -21.04 25.33
CA VAL A 332 15.75 -21.54 25.71
C VAL A 332 16.83 -20.85 24.88
N ALA A 333 17.84 -20.27 25.56
CA ALA A 333 18.98 -19.66 24.88
C ALA A 333 19.90 -20.71 24.18
N PRO A 334 20.58 -20.34 23.07
CA PRO A 334 20.73 -18.98 22.57
C PRO A 334 19.50 -18.52 21.79
N LEU A 335 19.17 -17.22 21.90
CA LEU A 335 18.13 -16.59 21.10
C LEU A 335 18.76 -15.40 20.36
N ALA A 336 18.56 -15.34 19.07
CA ALA A 336 19.07 -14.24 18.25
C ALA A 336 18.01 -13.11 18.13
N LYS A 337 18.47 -11.87 18.13
CA LYS A 337 17.63 -10.73 17.79
C LYS A 337 16.98 -10.96 16.41
N GLY A 338 15.66 -10.71 16.32
CA GLY A 338 14.89 -10.98 15.10
C GLY A 338 14.40 -12.43 14.96
N GLN A 339 14.84 -13.37 15.82
CA GLN A 339 14.32 -14.73 15.82
C GLN A 339 12.82 -14.76 16.17
N ARG A 340 12.01 -15.35 15.29
CA ARG A 340 10.57 -15.55 15.55
C ARG A 340 10.39 -16.62 16.63
N VAL A 341 9.60 -16.29 17.66
CA VAL A 341 9.35 -17.17 18.83
C VAL A 341 7.87 -17.34 19.15
N GLY A 342 6.99 -16.68 18.41
CA GLY A 342 5.56 -16.77 18.62
C GLY A 342 4.77 -15.86 17.70
N SER A 343 3.54 -15.59 18.07
CA SER A 343 2.62 -14.69 17.39
C SER A 343 1.72 -13.96 18.40
N LEU A 344 1.39 -12.71 18.08
CA LEU A 344 0.33 -11.95 18.74
C LEU A 344 -0.94 -12.09 17.90
N MET A 345 -1.93 -12.77 18.42
CA MET A 345 -3.25 -12.84 17.80
C MET A 345 -4.09 -11.66 18.27
N VAL A 346 -4.75 -11.01 17.31
CA VAL A 346 -5.66 -9.89 17.56
C VAL A 346 -7.05 -10.30 17.12
N SER A 347 -7.99 -10.19 18.02
CA SER A 347 -9.38 -10.56 17.76
C SER A 347 -10.35 -9.43 18.12
N THR A 348 -11.49 -9.42 17.45
CA THR A 348 -12.62 -8.55 17.80
C THR A 348 -13.25 -8.97 19.14
N ALA A 349 -14.12 -8.14 19.69
CA ALA A 349 -14.92 -8.48 20.86
C ALA A 349 -15.72 -9.79 20.69
N ALA A 350 -16.18 -10.07 19.46
CA ALA A 350 -16.91 -11.29 19.09
C ALA A 350 -15.99 -12.53 18.91
N GLY A 351 -14.67 -12.38 19.03
CA GLY A 351 -13.70 -13.47 18.95
C GLY A 351 -13.19 -13.77 17.53
N ALA A 352 -13.60 -13.01 16.51
CA ALA A 352 -13.05 -13.17 15.18
C ALA A 352 -11.60 -12.66 15.14
N VAL A 353 -10.66 -13.50 14.70
CA VAL A 353 -9.24 -13.12 14.52
C VAL A 353 -9.13 -12.22 13.31
N ILE A 354 -8.59 -11.02 13.49
CA ILE A 354 -8.41 -10.00 12.46
C ILE A 354 -6.95 -9.78 12.03
N ALA A 355 -6.00 -10.15 12.91
CA ALA A 355 -4.58 -10.11 12.61
C ALA A 355 -3.81 -11.16 13.41
N THR A 356 -2.72 -11.67 12.81
CA THR A 356 -1.73 -12.51 13.48
C THR A 356 -0.34 -11.96 13.20
N ILE A 357 0.30 -11.40 14.22
CA ILE A 357 1.54 -10.65 14.12
C ILE A 357 2.69 -11.55 14.62
N PRO A 358 3.72 -11.83 13.80
CA PRO A 358 4.90 -12.56 14.27
C PRO A 358 5.58 -11.80 15.42
N LEU A 359 5.81 -12.49 16.53
CA LEU A 359 6.62 -11.96 17.63
C LEU A 359 8.06 -12.45 17.50
N ILE A 360 8.98 -11.51 17.56
CA ILE A 360 10.42 -11.71 17.47
C ILE A 360 11.10 -11.34 18.79
N VAL A 361 12.26 -11.92 19.00
CA VAL A 361 13.19 -11.54 20.07
C VAL A 361 13.79 -10.16 19.75
N LEU A 362 13.72 -9.22 20.69
CA LEU A 362 14.17 -7.83 20.45
C LEU A 362 15.67 -7.61 20.70
N GLU A 363 16.34 -8.53 21.40
CA GLU A 363 17.77 -8.47 21.73
C GLU A 363 18.38 -9.87 21.74
N ASP A 364 19.69 -9.97 21.55
CA ASP A 364 20.40 -11.25 21.63
C ASP A 364 20.45 -11.76 23.08
N VAL A 365 20.18 -13.04 23.26
CA VAL A 365 20.35 -13.74 24.56
C VAL A 365 21.33 -14.89 24.38
N PRO A 366 22.64 -14.68 24.62
CA PRO A 366 23.64 -15.74 24.57
C PRO A 366 23.40 -16.83 25.62
N GLN A 367 23.96 -18.01 25.39
CA GLN A 367 23.93 -19.08 26.39
C GLN A 367 24.69 -18.70 27.65
N ALA A 368 24.16 -19.05 28.82
CA ALA A 368 24.85 -18.96 30.09
C ALA A 368 26.02 -19.98 30.17
N GLY A 369 26.95 -19.73 31.07
CA GLY A 369 28.02 -20.68 31.40
C GLY A 369 27.51 -22.02 31.90
N LEU A 370 28.40 -23.00 32.01
CA LEU A 370 28.05 -24.41 32.38
C LEU A 370 27.21 -24.50 33.65
N PHE A 371 27.56 -23.76 34.71
CA PHE A 371 26.82 -23.76 35.97
C PHE A 371 25.38 -23.20 35.85
N GLY A 372 25.21 -22.09 35.14
CA GLY A 372 23.88 -21.51 34.92
C GLY A 372 22.98 -22.45 34.10
N ARG A 373 23.54 -23.11 33.07
CA ARG A 373 22.78 -24.08 32.27
C ARG A 373 22.36 -25.31 33.04
N ALA A 374 23.26 -25.84 33.90
CA ALA A 374 22.97 -26.98 34.75
C ALA A 374 21.86 -26.65 35.78
N TRP A 375 21.95 -25.49 36.40
CA TRP A 375 20.93 -24.99 37.34
C TRP A 375 19.56 -24.85 36.67
N ASP A 376 19.50 -24.25 35.52
CA ASP A 376 18.25 -24.07 34.77
C ASP A 376 17.71 -25.41 34.25
N ALA A 377 18.56 -26.36 33.91
CA ALA A 377 18.12 -27.70 33.51
C ALA A 377 17.39 -28.41 34.65
N ILE A 378 17.92 -28.32 35.91
CA ILE A 378 17.24 -28.86 37.08
C ILE A 378 15.90 -28.18 37.33
N ARG A 379 15.86 -26.85 37.23
CA ARG A 379 14.61 -26.08 37.45
C ARG A 379 13.54 -26.36 36.39
N LEU A 380 13.94 -26.63 35.13
CA LEU A 380 13.03 -27.01 34.06
C LEU A 380 12.45 -28.42 34.24
N TRP A 381 13.25 -29.34 34.88
CA TRP A 381 12.80 -30.70 35.14
C TRP A 381 11.80 -30.80 36.30
N ILE A 382 11.84 -29.83 37.24
CA ILE A 382 10.94 -29.78 38.44
C ILE A 382 9.60 -29.06 38.09
N LYS A 383 9.50 -28.36 36.95
CA LYS A 383 8.29 -27.68 36.49
C LYS A 383 7.45 -28.57 35.58
#